data_85cc0442435e68b4aa6b019361c226c5
#
_entry.id   85cc0442435e68b4aa6b019361c226c5
#
_cell.length_a   1.000
_cell.length_b   1.000
_cell.length_c   1.000
_cell.angle_alpha   90.00
_cell.angle_beta   90.00
_cell.angle_gamma   90.00
#
_symmetry.space_group_name_H-M   'P 1'
#
loop_
_entity.id
_entity.type
_entity.pdbx_description
1 polymer ?
#
loop_
_entity_poly.entity_id
_entity_poly.type
_entity_poly.pdbx_seq_one_letter_code
_entity_poly.pdbx_strand_id
1 'polypeptide(L)'
;MDESNQQQRARRYEAIHNVLFVVETVYTLGLLVAFLYWEGSDVLADIVRSVSVNPWIHVAIYGVVVVVATKLFFLPLNYFGDYYLEHKFGLSNEGLGAWALDELKSLALNLALGVPILDVLYFVLRRAGEWLWIGAGLLFLAFGVVMSALFPVLILPLFYKLQPLENESLRQKLTALAQRVGAKVLGVYRMDMSEKTKKANAAFAGLGRTKRIILADTLLDKFAEDEIEVVMAHEMGHYQHGDITKMIAWGTMTTFIGLKMADLGLHWGMARLGYGHVWDIAAFPLLALCLFVFGLVAMPLNNAFSRSREWKADAAALKLTANRDAFIRAMRKLADQNLADLSPHPVVEFLLHDHPSLARRIAWAERWQEN
;
A
#
# COMPACT_ATOMS: atom_id res chain seq x y z
N MET A 1 -27.23 -16.78 -3.63
CA MET A 1 -27.10 -15.94 -4.84
C MET A 1 -26.47 -16.80 -5.91
N ASP A 2 -26.94 -16.72 -7.16
CA ASP A 2 -26.34 -17.48 -8.27
C ASP A 2 -24.89 -16.97 -8.48
N GLU A 3 -23.95 -17.90 -8.68
CA GLU A 3 -22.50 -17.63 -8.83
C GLU A 3 -22.24 -16.62 -9.97
N SER A 4 -23.06 -16.68 -11.03
CA SER A 4 -23.01 -15.74 -12.14
C SER A 4 -23.34 -14.29 -11.72
N ASN A 5 -24.28 -14.10 -10.81
CA ASN A 5 -24.71 -12.79 -10.31
C ASN A 5 -23.64 -12.18 -9.38
N GLN A 6 -22.97 -13.03 -8.56
CA GLN A 6 -21.88 -12.59 -7.68
C GLN A 6 -20.68 -12.10 -8.51
N GLN A 7 -20.28 -12.84 -9.53
CA GLN A 7 -19.19 -12.43 -10.41
C GLN A 7 -19.52 -11.17 -11.23
N GLN A 8 -20.78 -11.00 -11.64
CA GLN A 8 -21.19 -9.74 -12.30
C GLN A 8 -21.10 -8.54 -11.36
N ARG A 9 -21.46 -8.71 -10.08
CA ARG A 9 -21.28 -7.66 -9.06
C ARG A 9 -19.80 -7.35 -8.82
N ALA A 10 -18.95 -8.36 -8.74
CA ALA A 10 -17.50 -8.22 -8.57
C ALA A 10 -16.88 -7.43 -9.74
N ARG A 11 -17.19 -7.79 -10.98
CA ARG A 11 -16.75 -7.06 -12.17
C ARG A 11 -17.19 -5.60 -12.16
N ARG A 12 -18.43 -5.34 -11.77
CA ARG A 12 -18.94 -3.96 -11.67
C ARG A 12 -18.22 -3.15 -10.58
N TYR A 13 -17.99 -3.77 -9.43
CA TYR A 13 -17.26 -3.16 -8.33
C TYR A 13 -15.82 -2.80 -8.75
N GLU A 14 -15.11 -3.74 -9.32
CA GLU A 14 -13.73 -3.53 -9.80
C GLU A 14 -13.67 -2.52 -10.95
N ALA A 15 -14.61 -2.54 -11.90
CA ALA A 15 -14.67 -1.56 -12.97
C ALA A 15 -14.83 -0.12 -12.44
N ILE A 16 -15.63 0.08 -11.37
CA ILE A 16 -15.78 1.39 -10.74
C ILE A 16 -14.47 1.81 -10.07
N HIS A 17 -13.78 0.92 -9.36
CA HIS A 17 -12.47 1.22 -8.76
C HIS A 17 -11.40 1.54 -9.81
N ASN A 18 -11.40 0.85 -10.95
CA ASN A 18 -10.50 1.16 -12.06
C ASN A 18 -10.78 2.55 -12.66
N VAL A 19 -12.05 2.93 -12.77
CA VAL A 19 -12.42 4.31 -13.19
C VAL A 19 -11.99 5.33 -12.15
N LEU A 20 -12.20 5.05 -10.86
CA LEU A 20 -11.74 5.93 -9.77
C LEU A 20 -10.23 6.13 -9.82
N PHE A 21 -9.45 5.07 -10.01
CA PHE A 21 -8.01 5.18 -10.19
C PHE A 21 -7.62 6.14 -11.33
N VAL A 22 -8.30 6.06 -12.48
CA VAL A 22 -8.06 6.99 -13.60
C VAL A 22 -8.45 8.42 -13.21
N VAL A 23 -9.60 8.60 -12.57
CA VAL A 23 -10.08 9.92 -12.11
C VAL A 23 -9.09 10.52 -11.11
N GLU A 24 -8.63 9.78 -10.12
CA GLU A 24 -7.65 10.22 -9.12
C GLU A 24 -6.31 10.58 -9.77
N THR A 25 -5.88 9.77 -10.75
CA THR A 25 -4.65 10.03 -11.52
C THR A 25 -4.74 11.35 -12.28
N VAL A 26 -5.83 11.57 -13.03
CA VAL A 26 -6.06 12.80 -13.80
C VAL A 26 -6.22 13.99 -12.85
N TYR A 27 -6.94 13.81 -11.75
CA TYR A 27 -7.14 14.84 -10.73
C TYR A 27 -5.82 15.26 -10.07
N THR A 28 -4.96 14.29 -9.70
CA THR A 28 -3.62 14.56 -9.14
C THR A 28 -2.75 15.33 -10.12
N LEU A 29 -2.67 14.86 -11.38
CA LEU A 29 -1.93 15.58 -12.44
C LEU A 29 -2.47 16.99 -12.63
N GLY A 30 -3.80 17.12 -12.70
CA GLY A 30 -4.46 18.42 -12.86
C GLY A 30 -4.15 19.38 -11.72
N LEU A 31 -4.20 18.92 -10.47
CA LEU A 31 -3.89 19.75 -9.29
C LEU A 31 -2.41 20.18 -9.28
N LEU A 32 -1.47 19.27 -9.54
CA LEU A 32 -0.04 19.59 -9.56
C LEU A 32 0.28 20.60 -10.68
N VAL A 33 -0.24 20.38 -11.89
CA VAL A 33 -0.05 21.30 -13.03
C VAL A 33 -0.71 22.64 -12.75
N ALA A 34 -1.93 22.66 -12.24
CA ALA A 34 -2.64 23.90 -11.90
C ALA A 34 -1.91 24.71 -10.82
N PHE A 35 -1.39 24.02 -9.79
CA PHE A 35 -0.66 24.66 -8.70
C PHE A 35 0.66 25.27 -9.17
N LEU A 36 1.31 24.67 -10.19
CA LEU A 36 2.47 25.25 -10.86
C LEU A 36 2.07 26.40 -11.81
N TYR A 37 1.07 26.16 -12.69
CA TYR A 37 0.70 27.08 -13.75
C TYR A 37 0.16 28.43 -13.22
N TRP A 38 -0.62 28.40 -12.14
CA TRP A 38 -1.18 29.60 -11.50
C TRP A 38 -0.29 30.16 -10.41
N GLU A 39 0.98 29.76 -10.36
CA GLU A 39 1.98 30.26 -9.39
C GLU A 39 1.52 30.09 -7.92
N GLY A 40 0.56 29.17 -7.66
CA GLY A 40 0.02 28.92 -6.33
C GLY A 40 1.10 28.46 -5.34
N SER A 41 2.09 27.69 -5.83
CA SER A 41 3.22 27.25 -5.03
C SER A 41 4.15 28.42 -4.66
N ASP A 42 4.36 29.36 -5.59
CA ASP A 42 5.18 30.55 -5.37
C ASP A 42 4.53 31.46 -4.34
N VAL A 43 3.23 31.72 -4.50
CA VAL A 43 2.45 32.52 -3.53
C VAL A 43 2.51 31.90 -2.13
N LEU A 44 2.31 30.57 -2.02
CA LEU A 44 2.40 29.88 -0.73
C LEU A 44 3.82 29.96 -0.15
N ALA A 45 4.85 29.78 -0.98
CA ALA A 45 6.25 29.88 -0.56
C ALA A 45 6.58 31.28 -0.04
N ASP A 46 6.09 32.35 -0.69
CA ASP A 46 6.29 33.73 -0.26
C ASP A 46 5.58 34.05 1.05
N ILE A 47 4.34 33.57 1.21
CA ILE A 47 3.61 33.69 2.48
C ILE A 47 4.41 33.01 3.60
N VAL A 48 4.90 31.79 3.38
CA VAL A 48 5.67 31.06 4.41
C VAL A 48 6.98 31.76 4.73
N ARG A 49 7.69 32.30 3.73
CA ARG A 49 8.92 33.08 3.92
C ARG A 49 8.68 34.37 4.72
N SER A 50 7.51 34.98 4.59
CA SER A 50 7.14 36.19 5.37
C SER A 50 6.91 35.87 6.86
N VAL A 51 6.57 34.62 7.22
CA VAL A 51 6.29 34.21 8.62
C VAL A 51 7.59 33.98 9.42
N SER A 52 8.65 33.49 8.78
CA SER A 52 9.90 33.13 9.47
C SER A 52 11.08 33.25 8.51
N VAL A 53 12.28 33.43 9.06
CA VAL A 53 13.56 33.35 8.33
C VAL A 53 14.17 31.93 8.41
N ASN A 54 13.61 31.04 9.22
CA ASN A 54 14.13 29.70 9.44
C ASN A 54 13.66 28.73 8.34
N PRO A 55 14.58 28.15 7.53
CA PRO A 55 14.23 27.25 6.46
C PRO A 55 13.48 25.98 6.89
N TRP A 56 13.65 25.50 8.11
CA TRP A 56 12.90 24.37 8.64
C TRP A 56 11.42 24.72 8.86
N ILE A 57 11.18 25.93 9.41
CA ILE A 57 9.81 26.42 9.62
C ILE A 57 9.12 26.64 8.27
N HIS A 58 9.85 27.09 7.23
CA HIS A 58 9.28 27.23 5.89
C HIS A 58 8.78 25.90 5.36
N VAL A 59 9.63 24.86 5.39
CA VAL A 59 9.26 23.54 4.86
C VAL A 59 8.14 22.91 5.70
N ALA A 60 8.20 23.05 7.03
CA ALA A 60 7.15 22.53 7.92
C ALA A 60 5.78 23.17 7.64
N ILE A 61 5.70 24.52 7.60
CA ILE A 61 4.42 25.20 7.34
C ILE A 61 3.91 24.87 5.93
N TYR A 62 4.77 24.93 4.92
CA TYR A 62 4.41 24.58 3.55
C TYR A 62 3.89 23.15 3.48
N GLY A 63 4.62 22.20 4.08
CA GLY A 63 4.21 20.78 4.12
C GLY A 63 2.87 20.58 4.82
N VAL A 64 2.62 21.24 5.96
CA VAL A 64 1.32 21.19 6.65
C VAL A 64 0.20 21.68 5.74
N VAL A 65 0.39 22.85 5.11
CA VAL A 65 -0.65 23.42 4.22
C VAL A 65 -0.92 22.48 3.03
N VAL A 66 0.12 21.96 2.39
CA VAL A 66 -0.03 21.07 1.25
C VAL A 66 -0.70 19.76 1.66
N VAL A 67 -0.30 19.14 2.78
CA VAL A 67 -0.93 17.89 3.26
C VAL A 67 -2.40 18.11 3.59
N VAL A 68 -2.74 19.18 4.31
CA VAL A 68 -4.14 19.50 4.66
C VAL A 68 -4.96 19.81 3.41
N ALA A 69 -4.43 20.66 2.51
CA ALA A 69 -5.12 21.00 1.27
C ALA A 69 -5.37 19.75 0.41
N THR A 70 -4.36 18.91 0.21
CA THR A 70 -4.49 17.65 -0.53
C THR A 70 -5.57 16.76 0.11
N LYS A 71 -5.57 16.61 1.43
CA LYS A 71 -6.59 15.82 2.14
C LYS A 71 -8.00 16.35 1.89
N LEU A 72 -8.17 17.68 1.93
CA LEU A 72 -9.47 18.31 1.67
C LEU A 72 -9.93 18.16 0.21
N PHE A 73 -9.01 18.31 -0.75
CA PHE A 73 -9.32 18.13 -2.17
C PHE A 73 -9.70 16.69 -2.50
N PHE A 74 -9.06 15.70 -1.89
CA PHE A 74 -9.36 14.29 -2.11
C PHE A 74 -10.51 13.74 -1.24
N LEU A 75 -10.94 14.47 -0.21
CA LEU A 75 -12.00 14.02 0.71
C LEU A 75 -13.31 13.57 0.01
N PRO A 76 -13.81 14.24 -1.05
CA PRO A 76 -15.00 13.77 -1.77
C PRO A 76 -14.76 12.44 -2.51
N LEU A 77 -13.58 12.24 -3.08
CA LEU A 77 -13.22 10.99 -3.78
C LEU A 77 -13.05 9.84 -2.77
N ASN A 78 -12.37 10.10 -1.66
CA ASN A 78 -12.22 9.12 -0.57
C ASN A 78 -13.60 8.75 0.02
N TYR A 79 -14.47 9.73 0.26
CA TYR A 79 -15.82 9.45 0.72
C TYR A 79 -16.60 8.57 -0.27
N PHE A 80 -16.49 8.86 -1.56
CA PHE A 80 -17.17 8.07 -2.58
C PHE A 80 -16.59 6.66 -2.69
N GLY A 81 -15.26 6.50 -2.76
CA GLY A 81 -14.58 5.21 -2.92
C GLY A 81 -14.63 4.34 -1.66
N ASP A 82 -14.15 4.90 -0.53
CA ASP A 82 -13.89 4.13 0.67
C ASP A 82 -15.12 3.99 1.59
N TYR A 83 -16.07 4.93 1.52
CA TYR A 83 -17.28 4.89 2.35
C TYR A 83 -18.52 4.51 1.53
N TYR A 84 -18.93 5.35 0.58
CA TYR A 84 -20.19 5.16 -0.13
C TYR A 84 -20.22 3.88 -0.97
N LEU A 85 -19.18 3.63 -1.75
CA LEU A 85 -19.09 2.47 -2.64
C LEU A 85 -19.03 1.17 -1.84
N GLU A 86 -18.23 1.12 -0.78
CA GLU A 86 -18.12 -0.04 0.11
C GLU A 86 -19.49 -0.41 0.73
N HIS A 87 -20.25 0.59 1.18
CA HIS A 87 -21.62 0.37 1.68
C HIS A 87 -22.59 -0.07 0.59
N LYS A 88 -22.53 0.56 -0.60
CA LYS A 88 -23.38 0.21 -1.75
C LYS A 88 -23.22 -1.24 -2.17
N PHE A 89 -22.00 -1.77 -2.10
CA PHE A 89 -21.71 -3.16 -2.39
C PHE A 89 -21.84 -4.10 -1.19
N GLY A 90 -22.19 -3.56 -0.02
CA GLY A 90 -22.40 -4.34 1.21
C GLY A 90 -21.12 -4.88 1.83
N LEU A 91 -19.96 -4.27 1.54
CA LEU A 91 -18.65 -4.65 2.03
C LEU A 91 -18.24 -3.93 3.33
N SER A 92 -18.87 -2.79 3.64
CA SER A 92 -18.60 -2.03 4.85
C SER A 92 -19.68 -2.20 5.91
N ASN A 93 -19.26 -2.21 7.17
CA ASN A 93 -20.08 -2.07 8.38
C ASN A 93 -19.78 -0.75 9.11
N GLU A 94 -18.84 0.05 8.59
CA GLU A 94 -18.31 1.22 9.27
C GLU A 94 -19.32 2.38 9.31
N GLY A 95 -19.58 2.94 10.47
CA GLY A 95 -20.40 4.16 10.59
C GLY A 95 -19.66 5.40 10.10
N LEU A 96 -20.39 6.41 9.57
CA LEU A 96 -19.80 7.65 9.06
C LEU A 96 -18.87 8.35 10.06
N GLY A 97 -19.24 8.35 11.36
CA GLY A 97 -18.41 8.93 12.43
C GLY A 97 -17.09 8.18 12.63
N ALA A 98 -17.08 6.85 12.52
CA ALA A 98 -15.88 6.02 12.61
C ALA A 98 -14.96 6.28 11.39
N TRP A 99 -15.53 6.29 10.19
CA TRP A 99 -14.81 6.65 8.96
C TRP A 99 -14.18 8.05 9.05
N ALA A 100 -14.94 9.06 9.48
CA ALA A 100 -14.41 10.42 9.63
C ALA A 100 -13.29 10.50 10.68
N LEU A 101 -13.39 9.73 11.77
CA LEU A 101 -12.32 9.63 12.78
C LEU A 101 -11.05 8.96 12.19
N ASP A 102 -11.20 7.94 11.35
CA ASP A 102 -10.07 7.29 10.71
C ASP A 102 -9.42 8.19 9.65
N GLU A 103 -10.20 9.01 8.94
CA GLU A 103 -9.69 10.07 8.06
C GLU A 103 -8.86 11.11 8.84
N LEU A 104 -9.32 11.49 10.05
CA LEU A 104 -8.60 12.41 10.93
C LEU A 104 -7.31 11.78 11.50
N LYS A 105 -7.34 10.50 11.92
CA LYS A 105 -6.13 9.77 12.35
C LYS A 105 -5.12 9.66 11.20
N SER A 106 -5.59 9.38 9.99
CA SER A 106 -4.76 9.32 8.79
C SER A 106 -4.10 10.68 8.51
N LEU A 107 -4.86 11.78 8.60
CA LEU A 107 -4.31 13.13 8.47
C LEU A 107 -3.25 13.42 9.56
N ALA A 108 -3.54 13.11 10.81
CA ALA A 108 -2.60 13.30 11.91
C ALA A 108 -1.31 12.49 11.71
N LEU A 109 -1.42 11.25 11.25
CA LEU A 109 -0.29 10.39 10.93
C LEU A 109 0.53 10.94 9.75
N ASN A 110 -0.14 11.38 8.69
CA ASN A 110 0.52 12.01 7.54
C ASN A 110 1.27 13.29 7.94
N LEU A 111 0.71 14.10 8.82
CA LEU A 111 1.39 15.27 9.35
C LEU A 111 2.58 14.88 10.25
N ALA A 112 2.40 13.93 11.16
CA ALA A 112 3.42 13.50 12.12
C ALA A 112 4.63 12.81 11.45
N LEU A 113 4.43 12.12 10.35
CA LEU A 113 5.49 11.43 9.61
C LEU A 113 5.94 12.21 8.38
N GLY A 114 5.01 12.75 7.60
CA GLY A 114 5.27 13.39 6.32
C GLY A 114 6.00 14.72 6.46
N VAL A 115 5.61 15.57 7.42
CA VAL A 115 6.25 16.86 7.59
C VAL A 115 7.71 16.73 8.03
N PRO A 116 8.07 15.92 9.07
CA PRO A 116 9.48 15.72 9.43
C PRO A 116 10.31 15.09 8.31
N ILE A 117 9.77 14.11 7.57
CA ILE A 117 10.51 13.50 6.46
C ILE A 117 10.74 14.51 5.32
N LEU A 118 9.77 15.40 5.06
CA LEU A 118 9.90 16.48 4.10
C LEU A 118 10.99 17.47 4.53
N ASP A 119 11.04 17.86 5.82
CA ASP A 119 12.07 18.72 6.37
C ASP A 119 13.47 18.11 6.19
N VAL A 120 13.63 16.83 6.53
CA VAL A 120 14.90 16.13 6.35
C VAL A 120 15.26 16.02 4.87
N LEU A 121 14.28 15.75 3.99
CA LEU A 121 14.50 15.75 2.54
C LEU A 121 15.05 17.10 2.06
N TYR A 122 14.42 18.21 2.44
CA TYR A 122 14.88 19.53 2.05
C TYR A 122 16.24 19.93 2.67
N PHE A 123 16.54 19.40 3.85
CA PHE A 123 17.90 19.51 4.40
C PHE A 123 18.93 18.77 3.53
N VAL A 124 18.62 17.56 3.10
CA VAL A 124 19.46 16.78 2.18
C VAL A 124 19.61 17.52 0.84
N LEU A 125 18.52 18.02 0.24
CA LEU A 125 18.56 18.76 -1.02
C LEU A 125 19.48 19.99 -0.95
N ARG A 126 19.51 20.70 0.19
CA ARG A 126 20.39 21.88 0.39
C ARG A 126 21.87 21.52 0.54
N ARG A 127 22.20 20.31 1.00
CA ARG A 127 23.57 19.92 1.34
C ARG A 127 24.23 18.98 0.34
N ALA A 128 23.44 18.20 -0.40
CA ALA A 128 23.95 17.09 -1.19
C ALA A 128 24.47 17.48 -2.60
N GLY A 129 24.18 18.70 -3.08
CA GLY A 129 24.62 19.16 -4.40
C GLY A 129 24.23 18.15 -5.50
N GLU A 130 25.19 17.71 -6.33
CA GLU A 130 24.96 16.72 -7.41
C GLU A 130 24.58 15.33 -6.90
N TRP A 131 24.78 15.01 -5.63
CA TRP A 131 24.47 13.73 -4.98
C TRP A 131 23.08 13.72 -4.31
N LEU A 132 22.24 14.72 -4.60
CA LEU A 132 20.92 14.89 -3.95
C LEU A 132 20.03 13.65 -4.08
N TRP A 133 19.99 13.01 -5.24
CA TRP A 133 19.18 11.82 -5.48
C TRP A 133 19.66 10.59 -4.68
N ILE A 134 20.98 10.51 -4.39
CA ILE A 134 21.54 9.46 -3.51
C ILE A 134 21.15 9.73 -2.06
N GLY A 135 21.36 10.98 -1.58
CA GLY A 135 20.97 11.35 -0.22
C GLY A 135 19.50 11.16 0.07
N ALA A 136 18.62 11.57 -0.86
CA ALA A 136 17.18 11.33 -0.78
C ALA A 136 16.85 9.83 -0.83
N GLY A 137 17.53 9.06 -1.69
CA GLY A 137 17.34 7.61 -1.79
C GLY A 137 17.70 6.87 -0.49
N LEU A 138 18.80 7.24 0.15
CA LEU A 138 19.20 6.68 1.45
C LEU A 138 18.21 7.08 2.56
N LEU A 139 17.69 8.30 2.55
CA LEU A 139 16.66 8.76 3.47
C LEU A 139 15.40 7.90 3.34
N PHE A 140 14.88 7.73 2.11
CA PHE A 140 13.68 6.93 1.88
C PHE A 140 13.89 5.44 2.15
N LEU A 141 15.06 4.89 1.88
CA LEU A 141 15.41 3.52 2.26
C LEU A 141 15.36 3.34 3.78
N ALA A 142 16.03 4.22 4.52
CA ALA A 142 16.03 4.16 5.99
C ALA A 142 14.60 4.32 6.55
N PHE A 143 13.84 5.28 6.04
CA PHE A 143 12.44 5.49 6.42
C PHE A 143 11.58 4.26 6.11
N GLY A 144 11.69 3.67 4.93
CA GLY A 144 10.93 2.48 4.53
C GLY A 144 11.22 1.27 5.42
N VAL A 145 12.51 1.03 5.75
CA VAL A 145 12.90 -0.07 6.66
C VAL A 145 12.33 0.14 8.07
N VAL A 146 12.42 1.38 8.59
CA VAL A 146 11.86 1.73 9.90
C VAL A 146 10.32 1.55 9.89
N MET A 147 9.64 2.05 8.86
CA MET A 147 8.19 1.90 8.73
C MET A 147 7.75 0.44 8.59
N SER A 148 8.47 -0.38 7.85
CA SER A 148 8.18 -1.82 7.74
C SER A 148 8.25 -2.55 9.10
N ALA A 149 9.13 -2.12 9.99
CA ALA A 149 9.24 -2.67 11.34
C ALA A 149 8.16 -2.13 12.30
N LEU A 150 7.83 -0.83 12.18
CA LEU A 150 6.92 -0.15 13.10
C LEU A 150 5.44 -0.33 12.72
N PHE A 151 5.13 -0.54 11.43
CA PHE A 151 3.76 -0.62 10.95
C PHE A 151 2.88 -1.60 11.74
N PRO A 152 3.26 -2.89 11.89
CA PRO A 152 2.39 -3.86 12.59
C PRO A 152 2.33 -3.64 14.11
N VAL A 153 3.22 -2.80 14.66
CA VAL A 153 3.35 -2.61 16.12
C VAL A 153 2.73 -1.30 16.57
N LEU A 154 2.88 -0.23 15.81
CA LEU A 154 2.43 1.11 16.16
C LEU A 154 1.30 1.62 15.28
N ILE A 155 1.38 1.44 13.95
CA ILE A 155 0.44 2.05 13.02
C ILE A 155 -0.85 1.23 12.95
N LEU A 156 -0.75 -0.07 12.72
CA LEU A 156 -1.92 -0.94 12.61
C LEU A 156 -2.85 -0.88 13.85
N PRO A 157 -2.33 -0.85 15.11
CA PRO A 157 -3.17 -0.74 16.30
C PRO A 157 -3.91 0.60 16.46
N LEU A 158 -3.55 1.65 15.73
CA LEU A 158 -4.32 2.91 15.70
C LEU A 158 -5.67 2.75 15.00
N PHE A 159 -5.75 1.79 14.07
CA PHE A 159 -6.93 1.58 13.23
C PHE A 159 -7.72 0.32 13.57
N TYR A 160 -7.05 -0.71 14.09
CA TYR A 160 -7.64 -2.01 14.39
C TYR A 160 -7.19 -2.53 15.76
N LYS A 161 -8.11 -3.12 16.50
CA LYS A 161 -7.77 -3.84 17.74
C LYS A 161 -7.12 -5.17 17.40
N LEU A 162 -5.99 -5.44 18.05
CA LEU A 162 -5.28 -6.71 17.94
C LEU A 162 -5.37 -7.44 19.29
N GLN A 163 -5.83 -8.69 19.27
CA GLN A 163 -5.95 -9.54 20.43
C GLN A 163 -5.25 -10.88 20.19
N PRO A 164 -4.67 -11.55 21.19
CA PRO A 164 -4.16 -12.90 21.01
C PRO A 164 -5.27 -13.83 20.51
N LEU A 165 -4.95 -14.73 19.58
CA LEU A 165 -5.90 -15.71 19.07
C LEU A 165 -6.29 -16.70 20.18
N GLU A 166 -7.59 -16.79 20.50
CA GLU A 166 -8.11 -17.66 21.55
C GLU A 166 -8.16 -19.13 21.16
N ASN A 167 -8.41 -19.44 19.86
CA ASN A 167 -8.42 -20.81 19.34
C ASN A 167 -7.03 -21.44 19.46
N GLU A 168 -6.84 -22.23 20.52
CA GLU A 168 -5.55 -22.87 20.85
C GLU A 168 -5.10 -23.86 19.76
N SER A 169 -6.04 -24.65 19.22
CA SER A 169 -5.74 -25.62 18.14
C SER A 169 -5.17 -24.91 16.91
N LEU A 170 -5.86 -23.86 16.42
CA LEU A 170 -5.42 -23.09 15.27
C LEU A 170 -4.12 -22.34 15.57
N ARG A 171 -3.97 -21.78 16.78
CA ARG A 171 -2.74 -21.09 17.21
C ARG A 171 -1.52 -22.03 17.17
N GLN A 172 -1.66 -23.25 17.70
CA GLN A 172 -0.60 -24.25 17.68
C GLN A 172 -0.26 -24.68 16.24
N LYS A 173 -1.26 -24.95 15.42
CA LYS A 173 -1.11 -25.31 14.02
C LYS A 173 -0.33 -24.26 13.24
N LEU A 174 -0.71 -22.98 13.34
CA LEU A 174 -0.05 -21.88 12.65
C LEU A 174 1.36 -21.59 13.20
N THR A 175 1.57 -21.78 14.51
CA THR A 175 2.90 -21.66 15.11
C THR A 175 3.82 -22.77 14.61
N ALA A 176 3.33 -24.01 14.52
CA ALA A 176 4.08 -25.15 13.97
C ALA A 176 4.40 -24.92 12.48
N LEU A 177 3.46 -24.38 11.71
CA LEU A 177 3.68 -24.01 10.31
C LEU A 177 4.80 -22.96 10.17
N ALA A 178 4.80 -21.92 11.02
CA ALA A 178 5.87 -20.92 11.06
C ALA A 178 7.24 -21.54 11.39
N GLN A 179 7.29 -22.48 12.33
CA GLN A 179 8.52 -23.20 12.68
C GLN A 179 9.05 -24.03 11.51
N ARG A 180 8.18 -24.66 10.72
CA ARG A 180 8.57 -25.44 9.52
C ARG A 180 9.32 -24.60 8.48
N VAL A 181 8.99 -23.30 8.37
CA VAL A 181 9.71 -22.36 7.48
C VAL A 181 10.85 -21.61 8.19
N GLY A 182 11.20 -22.00 9.42
CA GLY A 182 12.27 -21.36 10.20
C GLY A 182 11.91 -19.97 10.73
N ALA A 183 10.63 -19.61 10.77
CA ALA A 183 10.19 -18.32 11.26
C ALA A 183 9.93 -18.35 12.77
N LYS A 184 10.52 -17.38 13.50
CA LYS A 184 10.20 -17.12 14.91
C LYS A 184 9.18 -15.98 14.95
N VAL A 185 8.01 -16.26 15.53
CA VAL A 185 6.90 -15.29 15.66
C VAL A 185 6.68 -14.92 17.12
N LEU A 186 6.29 -13.67 17.37
CA LEU A 186 5.88 -13.21 18.71
C LEU A 186 4.57 -13.85 19.15
N GLY A 187 3.68 -14.18 18.23
CA GLY A 187 2.40 -14.79 18.47
C GLY A 187 1.47 -14.73 17.27
N VAL A 188 0.28 -15.31 17.48
CA VAL A 188 -0.83 -15.28 16.54
C VAL A 188 -1.91 -14.37 17.10
N TYR A 189 -2.36 -13.40 16.32
CA TYR A 189 -3.30 -12.37 16.72
C TYR A 189 -4.54 -12.39 15.84
N ARG A 190 -5.69 -12.18 16.45
CA ARG A 190 -6.93 -11.80 15.81
C ARG A 190 -6.97 -10.28 15.66
N MET A 191 -7.39 -9.81 14.50
CA MET A 191 -7.62 -8.40 14.19
C MET A 191 -9.12 -8.17 14.01
N ASP A 192 -9.70 -7.26 14.77
CA ASP A 192 -11.14 -6.95 14.74
C ASP A 192 -11.42 -6.06 13.49
N MET A 193 -11.56 -6.71 12.32
CA MET A 193 -11.89 -6.04 11.05
C MET A 193 -13.40 -5.91 10.84
N SER A 194 -14.20 -6.81 11.40
CA SER A 194 -15.66 -6.87 11.19
C SER A 194 -16.41 -5.61 11.66
N GLU A 195 -15.81 -4.82 12.56
CA GLU A 195 -16.36 -3.51 12.95
C GLU A 195 -16.43 -2.53 11.76
N LYS A 196 -15.54 -2.68 10.76
CA LYS A 196 -15.40 -1.77 9.61
C LYS A 196 -15.75 -2.41 8.29
N THR A 197 -15.27 -3.62 8.05
CA THR A 197 -15.39 -4.27 6.74
C THR A 197 -15.77 -5.74 6.87
N LYS A 198 -16.37 -6.29 5.80
CA LYS A 198 -16.63 -7.72 5.67
C LYS A 198 -15.54 -8.44 4.89
N LYS A 199 -14.56 -7.72 4.36
CA LYS A 199 -13.46 -8.31 3.58
C LYS A 199 -12.58 -9.19 4.45
N ALA A 200 -12.14 -10.33 3.90
CA ALA A 200 -11.19 -11.22 4.57
C ALA A 200 -9.76 -10.76 4.37
N ASN A 201 -8.95 -10.87 5.41
CA ASN A 201 -7.53 -10.59 5.33
C ASN A 201 -6.72 -11.46 6.31
N ALA A 202 -5.47 -11.75 5.94
CA ALA A 202 -4.48 -12.36 6.81
C ALA A 202 -3.10 -11.79 6.45
N ALA A 203 -2.18 -11.75 7.40
CA ALA A 203 -0.84 -11.25 7.16
C ALA A 203 0.20 -11.94 8.04
N PHE A 204 1.38 -12.14 7.46
CA PHE A 204 2.60 -12.43 8.19
C PHE A 204 3.46 -11.16 8.21
N ALA A 205 3.36 -10.36 9.27
CA ALA A 205 3.85 -9.00 9.32
C ALA A 205 5.00 -8.81 10.32
N GLY A 206 5.87 -7.81 10.05
CA GLY A 206 6.99 -7.42 10.91
C GLY A 206 8.35 -7.93 10.43
N LEU A 207 9.40 -7.34 10.99
CA LEU A 207 10.79 -7.66 10.68
C LEU A 207 11.54 -8.20 11.90
N GLY A 208 12.47 -9.12 11.69
CA GLY A 208 13.33 -9.65 12.75
C GLY A 208 12.50 -10.25 13.91
N ARG A 209 12.59 -9.64 15.09
CA ARG A 209 11.92 -10.08 16.32
C ARG A 209 10.47 -9.56 16.46
N THR A 210 9.99 -8.71 15.56
CA THR A 210 8.64 -8.15 15.63
C THR A 210 7.61 -8.95 14.82
N LYS A 211 8.01 -10.05 14.19
CA LYS A 211 7.15 -10.90 13.35
C LYS A 211 5.96 -11.45 14.12
N ARG A 212 4.80 -11.35 13.52
CA ARG A 212 3.53 -11.85 14.04
C ARG A 212 2.62 -12.34 12.92
N ILE A 213 1.77 -13.31 13.26
CA ILE A 213 0.68 -13.77 12.43
C ILE A 213 -0.55 -12.95 12.82
N ILE A 214 -1.21 -12.34 11.86
CA ILE A 214 -2.41 -11.53 12.07
C ILE A 214 -3.52 -12.10 11.18
N LEU A 215 -4.65 -12.45 11.78
CA LEU A 215 -5.82 -12.99 11.11
C LEU A 215 -7.00 -12.06 11.35
N ALA A 216 -7.67 -11.61 10.30
CA ALA A 216 -8.92 -10.89 10.45
C ALA A 216 -10.01 -11.81 11.05
N ASP A 217 -10.83 -11.28 11.94
CA ASP A 217 -11.99 -11.99 12.49
C ASP A 217 -12.96 -12.41 11.37
N THR A 218 -13.11 -11.58 10.34
CA THR A 218 -13.88 -11.88 9.12
C THR A 218 -13.37 -13.12 8.37
N LEU A 219 -12.06 -13.38 8.39
CA LEU A 219 -11.47 -14.60 7.86
C LEU A 219 -11.77 -15.79 8.78
N LEU A 220 -11.55 -15.62 10.10
CA LEU A 220 -11.77 -16.67 11.11
C LEU A 220 -13.21 -17.17 11.13
N ASP A 221 -14.19 -16.28 10.90
CA ASP A 221 -15.61 -16.60 10.93
C ASP A 221 -16.11 -17.35 9.68
N LYS A 222 -15.42 -17.23 8.54
CA LYS A 222 -15.90 -17.72 7.24
C LYS A 222 -15.10 -18.88 6.67
N PHE A 223 -13.85 -19.02 7.08
CA PHE A 223 -12.94 -20.02 6.53
C PHE A 223 -12.79 -21.21 7.48
N ALA A 224 -12.69 -22.40 6.91
CA ALA A 224 -12.34 -23.59 7.67
C ALA A 224 -10.84 -23.51 8.07
N GLU A 225 -10.46 -24.24 9.12
CA GLU A 225 -9.07 -24.21 9.63
C GLU A 225 -8.04 -24.64 8.57
N ASP A 226 -8.37 -25.59 7.70
CA ASP A 226 -7.52 -26.03 6.61
C ASP A 226 -7.35 -24.95 5.52
N GLU A 227 -8.39 -24.17 5.27
CA GLU A 227 -8.33 -23.00 4.36
C GLU A 227 -7.48 -21.87 4.95
N ILE A 228 -7.62 -21.59 6.26
CA ILE A 228 -6.78 -20.61 6.99
C ILE A 228 -5.32 -21.07 6.98
N GLU A 229 -5.07 -22.37 7.18
CA GLU A 229 -3.71 -22.92 7.13
C GLU A 229 -3.06 -22.70 5.76
N VAL A 230 -3.80 -22.91 4.68
CA VAL A 230 -3.31 -22.68 3.30
C VAL A 230 -3.03 -21.19 3.05
N VAL A 231 -3.95 -20.30 3.45
CA VAL A 231 -3.73 -18.84 3.35
C VAL A 231 -2.46 -18.43 4.10
N MET A 232 -2.29 -18.93 5.32
CA MET A 232 -1.09 -18.63 6.10
C MET A 232 0.18 -19.31 5.57
N ALA A 233 0.07 -20.48 4.95
CA ALA A 233 1.20 -21.12 4.27
C ALA A 233 1.66 -20.31 3.06
N HIS A 234 0.74 -19.65 2.35
CA HIS A 234 1.06 -18.70 1.28
C HIS A 234 1.86 -17.51 1.83
N GLU A 235 1.35 -16.85 2.90
CA GLU A 235 2.04 -15.73 3.57
C GLU A 235 3.45 -16.14 4.07
N MET A 236 3.57 -17.34 4.62
CA MET A 236 4.86 -17.89 5.05
C MET A 236 5.76 -18.28 3.88
N GLY A 237 5.20 -18.57 2.71
CA GLY A 237 5.93 -18.77 1.46
C GLY A 237 6.72 -17.52 1.06
N HIS A 238 6.15 -16.33 1.19
CA HIS A 238 6.88 -15.08 0.99
C HIS A 238 8.08 -14.94 1.95
N TYR A 239 7.88 -15.32 3.22
CA TYR A 239 8.97 -15.32 4.18
C TYR A 239 10.07 -16.32 3.81
N GLN A 240 9.71 -17.57 3.49
CA GLN A 240 10.64 -18.64 3.12
C GLN A 240 11.49 -18.26 1.90
N HIS A 241 10.89 -17.58 0.92
CA HIS A 241 11.59 -17.12 -0.27
C HIS A 241 12.36 -15.80 -0.06
N GLY A 242 12.30 -15.20 1.12
CA GLY A 242 12.95 -13.92 1.42
C GLY A 242 12.39 -12.77 0.59
N ASP A 243 11.09 -12.82 0.28
CA ASP A 243 10.47 -11.85 -0.62
C ASP A 243 10.44 -10.44 -0.02
N ILE A 244 10.35 -10.30 1.31
CA ILE A 244 10.48 -8.98 1.98
C ILE A 244 11.82 -8.32 1.60
N THR A 245 12.92 -9.04 1.68
CA THR A 245 14.25 -8.50 1.33
C THR A 245 14.33 -8.17 -0.16
N LYS A 246 13.76 -9.01 -1.02
CA LYS A 246 13.74 -8.79 -2.48
C LYS A 246 12.86 -7.59 -2.85
N MET A 247 11.70 -7.43 -2.18
CA MET A 247 10.83 -6.27 -2.36
C MET A 247 11.50 -4.98 -1.90
N ILE A 248 12.22 -5.00 -0.77
CA ILE A 248 13.02 -3.85 -0.32
C ILE A 248 14.12 -3.53 -1.34
N ALA A 249 14.86 -4.52 -1.83
CA ALA A 249 15.92 -4.30 -2.82
C ALA A 249 15.36 -3.76 -4.14
N TRP A 250 14.26 -4.34 -4.65
CA TRP A 250 13.56 -3.87 -5.85
C TRP A 250 13.02 -2.45 -5.67
N GLY A 251 12.30 -2.19 -4.57
CA GLY A 251 11.78 -0.88 -4.24
C GLY A 251 12.88 0.17 -4.07
N THR A 252 14.01 -0.20 -3.45
CA THR A 252 15.19 0.68 -3.34
C THR A 252 15.73 1.02 -4.73
N MET A 253 15.94 0.03 -5.60
CA MET A 253 16.41 0.26 -6.96
C MET A 253 15.48 1.20 -7.74
N THR A 254 14.17 0.92 -7.72
CA THR A 254 13.18 1.77 -8.40
C THR A 254 13.11 3.16 -7.81
N THR A 255 13.25 3.32 -6.48
CA THR A 255 13.32 4.62 -5.81
C THR A 255 14.54 5.43 -6.28
N PHE A 256 15.72 4.83 -6.33
CA PHE A 256 16.92 5.54 -6.80
C PHE A 256 16.82 5.95 -8.27
N ILE A 257 16.27 5.08 -9.13
CA ILE A 257 15.99 5.42 -10.53
C ILE A 257 14.99 6.57 -10.60
N GLY A 258 13.89 6.50 -9.85
CA GLY A 258 12.86 7.54 -9.81
C GLY A 258 13.39 8.88 -9.34
N LEU A 259 14.21 8.90 -8.29
CA LEU A 259 14.85 10.11 -7.78
C LEU A 259 15.86 10.68 -8.78
N LYS A 260 16.60 9.84 -9.51
CA LYS A 260 17.48 10.33 -10.59
C LYS A 260 16.70 10.90 -11.74
N MET A 261 15.59 10.28 -12.15
CA MET A 261 14.70 10.80 -13.17
C MET A 261 14.04 12.11 -12.72
N ALA A 262 13.62 12.19 -11.45
CA ALA A 262 13.06 13.40 -10.85
C ALA A 262 14.11 14.53 -10.79
N ASP A 263 15.36 14.23 -10.44
CA ASP A 263 16.48 15.15 -10.47
C ASP A 263 16.68 15.79 -11.87
N LEU A 264 16.71 14.96 -12.92
CA LEU A 264 16.81 15.42 -14.29
C LEU A 264 15.59 16.26 -14.71
N GLY A 265 14.38 15.80 -14.41
CA GLY A 265 13.13 16.49 -14.69
C GLY A 265 13.04 17.84 -13.94
N LEU A 266 13.47 17.86 -12.69
CA LEU A 266 13.50 19.07 -11.86
C LEU A 266 14.44 20.13 -12.44
N HIS A 267 15.68 19.77 -12.79
CA HIS A 267 16.62 20.69 -13.42
C HIS A 267 16.11 21.22 -14.75
N TRP A 268 15.51 20.35 -15.58
CA TRP A 268 14.93 20.76 -16.86
C TRP A 268 13.72 21.70 -16.70
N GLY A 269 12.83 21.41 -15.75
CA GLY A 269 11.64 22.22 -15.48
C GLY A 269 11.99 23.56 -14.80
N MET A 270 12.92 23.57 -13.87
CA MET A 270 13.37 24.77 -13.18
C MET A 270 13.92 25.84 -14.15
N ALA A 271 14.69 25.42 -15.15
CA ALA A 271 15.21 26.35 -16.16
C ALA A 271 14.10 27.06 -16.96
N ARG A 272 12.89 26.47 -17.02
CA ARG A 272 11.72 27.03 -17.72
C ARG A 272 10.78 27.80 -16.82
N LEU A 273 10.68 27.40 -15.55
CA LEU A 273 9.79 28.02 -14.56
C LEU A 273 10.48 29.12 -13.73
N GLY A 274 11.80 29.30 -13.93
CA GLY A 274 12.54 30.38 -13.25
C GLY A 274 12.97 30.08 -11.81
N TYR A 275 12.88 28.82 -11.34
CA TYR A 275 13.36 28.46 -10.00
C TYR A 275 14.89 28.44 -9.94
N GLY A 276 15.45 29.09 -8.92
CA GLY A 276 16.90 29.24 -8.76
C GLY A 276 17.61 27.99 -8.23
N HIS A 277 16.93 27.19 -7.41
CA HIS A 277 17.56 26.08 -6.69
C HIS A 277 16.62 24.88 -6.55
N VAL A 278 17.19 23.66 -6.58
CA VAL A 278 16.44 22.39 -6.38
C VAL A 278 15.80 22.29 -4.99
N TRP A 279 16.28 23.03 -4.03
CA TRP A 279 15.74 23.12 -2.67
C TRP A 279 14.78 24.31 -2.48
N ASP A 280 14.39 24.98 -3.53
CA ASP A 280 13.32 25.96 -3.46
C ASP A 280 12.00 25.23 -3.17
N ILE A 281 11.34 25.63 -2.07
CA ILE A 281 10.08 24.95 -1.69
C ILE A 281 8.97 25.23 -2.69
N ALA A 282 9.04 26.33 -3.43
CA ALA A 282 8.11 26.62 -4.52
C ALA A 282 8.19 25.59 -5.66
N ALA A 283 9.35 24.94 -5.85
CA ALA A 283 9.53 23.88 -6.83
C ALA A 283 8.99 22.50 -6.36
N PHE A 284 8.45 22.39 -5.13
CA PHE A 284 7.92 21.12 -4.60
C PHE A 284 6.89 20.43 -5.52
N PRO A 285 5.89 21.12 -6.12
CA PRO A 285 4.93 20.47 -7.00
C PRO A 285 5.57 19.90 -8.27
N LEU A 286 6.66 20.53 -8.76
CA LEU A 286 7.42 20.00 -9.89
C LEU A 286 8.14 18.70 -9.52
N LEU A 287 8.77 18.64 -8.34
CA LEU A 287 9.37 17.42 -7.81
C LEU A 287 8.30 16.32 -7.67
N ALA A 288 7.15 16.68 -7.07
CA ALA A 288 6.03 15.75 -6.89
C ALA A 288 5.49 15.24 -8.24
N LEU A 289 5.37 16.12 -9.25
CA LEU A 289 4.94 15.76 -10.59
C LEU A 289 5.91 14.78 -11.26
N CYS A 290 7.22 15.03 -11.18
CA CYS A 290 8.24 14.13 -11.73
C CYS A 290 8.18 12.74 -11.08
N LEU A 291 8.08 12.68 -9.76
CA LEU A 291 7.97 11.42 -9.02
C LEU A 291 6.65 10.71 -9.31
N PHE A 292 5.54 11.43 -9.43
CA PHE A 292 4.24 10.86 -9.75
C PHE A 292 4.21 10.23 -11.14
N VAL A 293 4.69 10.94 -12.15
CA VAL A 293 4.79 10.42 -13.53
C VAL A 293 5.71 9.21 -13.58
N PHE A 294 6.86 9.25 -12.92
CA PHE A 294 7.75 8.09 -12.82
C PHE A 294 7.04 6.91 -12.17
N GLY A 295 6.30 7.13 -11.07
CA GLY A 295 5.52 6.09 -10.38
C GLY A 295 4.51 5.39 -11.30
N LEU A 296 3.78 6.16 -12.11
CA LEU A 296 2.84 5.60 -13.10
C LEU A 296 3.55 4.74 -14.15
N VAL A 297 4.71 5.17 -14.65
CA VAL A 297 5.50 4.41 -15.63
C VAL A 297 6.12 3.15 -15.01
N ALA A 298 6.57 3.23 -13.76
CA ALA A 298 7.17 2.11 -13.03
C ALA A 298 6.13 1.09 -12.51
N MET A 299 4.88 1.49 -12.34
CA MET A 299 3.82 0.67 -11.73
C MET A 299 3.65 -0.71 -12.41
N PRO A 300 3.55 -0.85 -13.75
CA PRO A 300 3.41 -2.17 -14.38
C PRO A 300 4.61 -3.09 -14.12
N LEU A 301 5.81 -2.54 -14.01
CA LEU A 301 7.03 -3.31 -13.71
C LEU A 301 7.04 -3.77 -12.25
N ASN A 302 6.64 -2.90 -11.33
CA ASN A 302 6.49 -3.23 -9.92
C ASN A 302 5.44 -4.33 -9.72
N ASN A 303 4.28 -4.20 -10.37
CA ASN A 303 3.23 -5.21 -10.36
C ASN A 303 3.69 -6.54 -10.96
N ALA A 304 4.42 -6.52 -12.07
CA ALA A 304 4.97 -7.75 -12.68
C ALA A 304 5.96 -8.44 -11.74
N PHE A 305 6.81 -7.67 -11.05
CA PHE A 305 7.72 -8.22 -10.03
C PHE A 305 6.95 -8.85 -8.88
N SER A 306 5.93 -8.18 -8.33
CA SER A 306 5.04 -8.71 -7.28
C SER A 306 4.38 -10.01 -7.72
N ARG A 307 3.68 -10.03 -8.87
CA ARG A 307 3.04 -11.25 -9.40
C ARG A 307 4.01 -12.43 -9.54
N SER A 308 5.29 -12.17 -9.84
CA SER A 308 6.29 -13.23 -9.89
C SER A 308 6.60 -13.85 -8.52
N ARG A 309 6.38 -13.12 -7.42
CA ARG A 309 6.54 -13.63 -6.05
C ARG A 309 5.32 -14.43 -5.62
N GLU A 310 4.14 -13.99 -6.01
CA GLU A 310 2.86 -14.67 -5.74
C GLU A 310 2.86 -16.14 -6.19
N TRP A 311 3.32 -16.42 -7.42
CA TRP A 311 3.44 -17.79 -7.92
C TRP A 311 4.34 -18.68 -7.06
N LYS A 312 5.38 -18.11 -6.49
CA LYS A 312 6.29 -18.86 -5.59
C LYS A 312 5.67 -19.09 -4.23
N ALA A 313 4.91 -18.11 -3.73
CA ALA A 313 4.18 -18.24 -2.48
C ALA A 313 3.07 -19.29 -2.61
N ASP A 314 2.33 -19.31 -3.73
CA ASP A 314 1.34 -20.36 -4.02
C ASP A 314 1.97 -21.76 -4.06
N ALA A 315 3.12 -21.89 -4.74
CA ALA A 315 3.86 -23.15 -4.77
C ALA A 315 4.32 -23.60 -3.37
N ALA A 316 4.75 -22.65 -2.53
CA ALA A 316 5.12 -22.94 -1.15
C ALA A 316 3.90 -23.37 -0.32
N ALA A 317 2.75 -22.70 -0.49
CA ALA A 317 1.52 -23.06 0.20
C ALA A 317 1.12 -24.50 -0.08
N LEU A 318 1.09 -24.90 -1.35
CA LEU A 318 0.75 -26.26 -1.74
C LEU A 318 1.76 -27.31 -1.22
N LYS A 319 3.07 -26.99 -1.26
CA LYS A 319 4.11 -27.87 -0.70
C LYS A 319 4.03 -28.01 0.82
N LEU A 320 3.72 -26.93 1.53
CA LEU A 320 3.68 -26.92 2.99
C LEU A 320 2.44 -27.64 3.53
N THR A 321 1.32 -27.51 2.84
CA THR A 321 0.03 -28.04 3.33
C THR A 321 -0.38 -29.36 2.69
N ALA A 322 0.13 -29.69 1.49
CA ALA A 322 -0.28 -30.81 0.65
C ALA A 322 -1.82 -30.84 0.46
N ASN A 323 -2.50 -29.69 0.53
CA ASN A 323 -3.97 -29.59 0.51
C ASN A 323 -4.45 -28.66 -0.62
N ARG A 324 -4.39 -29.19 -1.85
CA ARG A 324 -4.83 -28.50 -3.05
C ARG A 324 -6.29 -28.06 -2.98
N ASP A 325 -7.15 -28.92 -2.45
CA ASP A 325 -8.59 -28.66 -2.44
C ASP A 325 -8.93 -27.51 -1.46
N ALA A 326 -8.25 -27.43 -0.30
CA ALA A 326 -8.38 -26.30 0.60
C ALA A 326 -7.85 -24.99 -0.04
N PHE A 327 -6.77 -25.07 -0.83
CA PHE A 327 -6.26 -23.92 -1.57
C PHE A 327 -7.31 -23.36 -2.55
N ILE A 328 -7.90 -24.25 -3.36
CA ILE A 328 -8.93 -23.86 -4.34
C ILE A 328 -10.16 -23.25 -3.63
N ARG A 329 -10.63 -23.90 -2.54
CA ARG A 329 -11.76 -23.37 -1.77
C ARG A 329 -11.43 -22.01 -1.15
N ALA A 330 -10.24 -21.85 -0.59
CA ALA A 330 -9.79 -20.57 -0.01
C ALA A 330 -9.77 -19.46 -1.05
N MET A 331 -9.21 -19.70 -2.25
CA MET A 331 -9.18 -18.71 -3.34
C MET A 331 -10.59 -18.30 -3.79
N ARG A 332 -11.53 -19.25 -3.91
CA ARG A 332 -12.93 -18.95 -4.25
C ARG A 332 -13.60 -18.11 -3.15
N LYS A 333 -13.44 -18.50 -1.89
CA LYS A 333 -13.99 -17.72 -0.76
C LYS A 333 -13.41 -16.32 -0.66
N LEU A 334 -12.11 -16.15 -0.90
CA LEU A 334 -11.47 -14.83 -0.96
C LEU A 334 -12.09 -13.97 -2.07
N ALA A 335 -12.31 -14.55 -3.26
CA ALA A 335 -12.99 -13.85 -4.36
C ALA A 335 -14.40 -13.38 -3.95
N ASP A 336 -15.18 -14.27 -3.35
CA ASP A 336 -16.55 -13.97 -2.96
C ASP A 336 -16.64 -12.95 -1.84
N GLN A 337 -15.80 -13.08 -0.81
CA GLN A 337 -15.84 -12.22 0.37
C GLN A 337 -15.27 -10.84 0.11
N ASN A 338 -14.26 -10.75 -0.75
CA ASN A 338 -13.63 -9.49 -1.12
C ASN A 338 -14.25 -8.86 -2.38
N LEU A 339 -15.25 -9.51 -2.97
CA LEU A 339 -15.92 -9.11 -4.22
C LEU A 339 -14.90 -8.86 -5.35
N ALA A 340 -13.94 -9.79 -5.50
CA ALA A 340 -12.91 -9.71 -6.51
C ALA A 340 -13.34 -10.36 -7.83
N ASP A 341 -13.05 -9.70 -8.96
CA ASP A 341 -13.23 -10.32 -10.29
C ASP A 341 -12.25 -11.49 -10.43
N LEU A 342 -12.76 -12.68 -10.65
CA LEU A 342 -11.95 -13.89 -10.87
C LEU A 342 -11.08 -13.77 -12.13
N SER A 343 -11.56 -13.07 -13.16
CA SER A 343 -10.92 -13.00 -14.48
C SER A 343 -10.94 -11.58 -15.05
N PRO A 344 -10.18 -10.64 -14.46
CA PRO A 344 -10.08 -9.28 -14.94
C PRO A 344 -9.50 -9.23 -16.36
N HIS A 345 -9.73 -8.12 -17.06
CA HIS A 345 -9.15 -7.95 -18.39
C HIS A 345 -7.60 -7.99 -18.31
N PRO A 346 -6.89 -8.70 -19.22
CA PRO A 346 -5.43 -8.88 -19.14
C PRO A 346 -4.63 -7.57 -19.07
N VAL A 347 -5.10 -6.51 -19.73
CA VAL A 347 -4.46 -5.18 -19.65
C VAL A 347 -4.61 -4.58 -18.26
N VAL A 348 -5.77 -4.73 -17.63
CA VAL A 348 -6.02 -4.28 -16.24
C VAL A 348 -5.14 -5.05 -15.28
N GLU A 349 -5.10 -6.39 -15.39
CA GLU A 349 -4.20 -7.24 -14.59
C GLU A 349 -2.74 -6.82 -14.76
N PHE A 350 -2.29 -6.58 -15.99
CA PHE A 350 -0.91 -6.17 -16.26
C PHE A 350 -0.58 -4.82 -15.63
N LEU A 351 -1.44 -3.82 -15.81
CA LEU A 351 -1.18 -2.45 -15.37
C LEU A 351 -1.41 -2.26 -13.87
N LEU A 352 -2.53 -2.76 -13.33
CA LEU A 352 -3.04 -2.36 -12.03
C LEU A 352 -2.90 -3.43 -10.94
N HIS A 353 -2.83 -4.73 -11.28
CA HIS A 353 -2.84 -5.79 -10.29
C HIS A 353 -1.42 -6.24 -9.90
N ASP A 354 -1.15 -6.24 -8.62
CA ASP A 354 0.08 -6.77 -8.02
C ASP A 354 0.04 -8.28 -7.77
N HIS A 355 -1.16 -8.90 -7.87
CA HIS A 355 -1.40 -10.35 -7.79
C HIS A 355 -1.90 -10.89 -9.12
N PRO A 356 -1.60 -12.16 -9.47
CA PRO A 356 -2.25 -12.84 -10.58
C PRO A 356 -3.74 -13.02 -10.30
N SER A 357 -4.57 -13.02 -11.33
CA SER A 357 -6.01 -13.25 -11.17
C SER A 357 -6.31 -14.57 -10.46
N LEU A 358 -7.34 -14.57 -9.61
CA LEU A 358 -7.70 -15.74 -8.82
C LEU A 358 -8.05 -16.96 -9.70
N ALA A 359 -8.67 -16.74 -10.87
CA ALA A 359 -8.94 -17.82 -11.82
C ALA A 359 -7.64 -18.47 -12.32
N ARG A 360 -6.58 -17.70 -12.59
CA ARG A 360 -5.29 -18.25 -13.02
C ARG A 360 -4.62 -19.03 -11.89
N ARG A 361 -4.69 -18.55 -10.65
CA ARG A 361 -4.15 -19.24 -9.47
C ARG A 361 -4.89 -20.56 -9.21
N ILE A 362 -6.22 -20.57 -9.31
CA ILE A 362 -7.05 -21.79 -9.21
C ILE A 362 -6.69 -22.79 -10.31
N ALA A 363 -6.70 -22.36 -11.58
CA ALA A 363 -6.41 -23.24 -12.72
C ALA A 363 -4.97 -23.79 -12.68
N TRP A 364 -4.04 -23.06 -12.07
CA TRP A 364 -2.69 -23.56 -11.84
C TRP A 364 -2.67 -24.60 -10.71
N ALA A 365 -3.36 -24.35 -9.60
CA ALA A 365 -3.45 -25.29 -8.49
C ALA A 365 -4.15 -26.61 -8.90
N GLU A 366 -5.17 -26.55 -9.75
CA GLU A 366 -5.85 -27.75 -10.29
C GLU A 366 -4.90 -28.68 -11.06
N ARG A 367 -3.87 -28.11 -11.69
CA ARG A 367 -2.84 -28.85 -12.45
C ARG A 367 -1.62 -29.20 -11.61
N TRP A 368 -1.59 -28.76 -10.35
CA TRP A 368 -0.48 -29.02 -9.46
C TRP A 368 -0.33 -30.52 -9.19
N GLN A 369 0.84 -31.07 -9.46
CA GLN A 369 1.26 -32.42 -9.07
C GLN A 369 2.39 -32.31 -8.05
N GLU A 370 2.26 -33.05 -6.98
CA GLU A 370 3.31 -33.17 -5.98
C GLU A 370 4.49 -33.93 -6.61
N ASN A 371 5.57 -33.22 -6.96
CA ASN A 371 6.82 -33.81 -7.44
C ASN A 371 7.77 -34.07 -6.27
#